data_c0c94907b41a7b5cdf984149e8d9967e
#
_entry.id   c0c94907b41a7b5cdf984149e8d9967e
#
_cell.length_a   1.000
_cell.length_b   1.000
_cell.length_c   1.000
_cell.angle_alpha   90.00
_cell.angle_beta   90.00
_cell.angle_gamma   90.00
#
_symmetry.space_group_name_H-M   'P 1'
#
loop_
_entity.id
_entity.type
_entity.pdbx_description
1 polymer ?
#
loop_
_entity_poly.entity_id
_entity_poly.type
_entity_poly.pdbx_seq_one_letter_code
_entity_poly.pdbx_strand_id
1 'polypeptide(L)'
;MITSIRTIFKNEKVIPICSTILGILFIIAILAPWITPNDPVAVNLAYKLQPPSWNFPLGTDHLGRCNLSRILYGARISLGFAILIFISSLAIGLIIGTFSGYKGGWVDHVLMRFCDAVMAFPSLILVLGLVGIFGPGLSQVILALMLVQWVYYARMFRGMALSLKEQNFIPAAKISGSSQWKIIKNHIIPNVLPPLVVMGTLEMGWAIMDISAMSFLGLGVQSPTPEWGAMIHEGKSYIRTNLELMLYPGLSIMLVIVTFNLLGEALSERYGVKRRF
;
A
#
# COMPACT_ATOMS: atom_id res chain seq x y z
N MET A 1 29.50 6.91 -3.70
CA MET A 1 28.32 6.17 -3.23
C MET A 1 27.09 6.38 -4.12
N ILE A 2 26.76 7.60 -4.58
CA ILE A 2 25.61 7.90 -5.46
C ILE A 2 25.78 7.30 -6.88
N THR A 3 26.99 7.23 -7.42
CA THR A 3 27.30 6.61 -8.72
C THR A 3 27.14 5.09 -8.74
N SER A 4 27.34 4.42 -7.60
CA SER A 4 27.20 2.96 -7.47
C SER A 4 25.74 2.51 -7.47
N ILE A 5 24.84 3.34 -6.93
CA ILE A 5 23.38 3.06 -6.95
C ILE A 5 22.85 3.20 -8.37
N ARG A 6 23.27 4.22 -9.12
CA ARG A 6 22.87 4.43 -10.53
C ARG A 6 23.27 3.28 -11.48
N THR A 7 24.36 2.55 -11.16
CA THR A 7 24.81 1.38 -11.94
C THR A 7 23.99 0.12 -11.65
N ILE A 8 23.41 0.00 -10.45
CA ILE A 8 22.52 -1.11 -10.09
C ILE A 8 21.20 -1.00 -10.88
N PHE A 9 20.66 0.21 -11.04
CA PHE A 9 19.40 0.46 -11.75
C PHE A 9 19.48 0.34 -13.28
N LYS A 10 20.65 0.43 -13.85
CA LYS A 10 20.88 0.20 -15.29
C LYS A 10 20.79 -1.28 -15.69
N ASN A 11 20.63 -2.17 -14.72
CA ASN A 11 20.60 -3.61 -14.94
C ASN A 11 19.16 -4.05 -15.23
N GLU A 12 18.88 -4.53 -16.43
CA GLU A 12 17.60 -5.14 -16.86
C GLU A 12 17.11 -6.24 -15.92
N LYS A 13 17.94 -6.67 -14.97
CA LYS A 13 17.67 -7.75 -13.99
C LYS A 13 16.84 -7.31 -12.77
N VAL A 14 16.76 -5.99 -12.46
CA VAL A 14 16.03 -5.52 -11.25
C VAL A 14 14.55 -5.83 -11.35
N ILE A 15 13.94 -5.55 -12.50
CA ILE A 15 12.50 -5.82 -12.72
C ILE A 15 12.17 -7.30 -12.50
N PRO A 16 12.83 -8.26 -13.17
CA PRO A 16 12.51 -9.68 -12.96
C PRO A 16 12.80 -10.16 -11.53
N ILE A 17 13.89 -9.69 -10.90
CA ILE A 17 14.21 -10.06 -9.51
C ILE A 17 13.11 -9.59 -8.55
N CYS A 18 12.77 -8.29 -8.59
CA CYS A 18 11.73 -7.73 -7.71
C CYS A 18 10.35 -8.36 -7.99
N SER A 19 10.00 -8.58 -9.26
CA SER A 19 8.76 -9.25 -9.62
C SER A 19 8.72 -10.69 -9.10
N THR A 20 9.84 -11.42 -9.14
CA THR A 20 9.94 -12.78 -8.60
C THR A 20 9.78 -12.78 -7.08
N ILE A 21 10.47 -11.87 -6.37
CA ILE A 21 10.35 -11.75 -4.90
C ILE A 21 8.90 -11.43 -4.50
N LEU A 22 8.28 -10.44 -5.15
CA LEU A 22 6.88 -10.11 -4.89
C LEU A 22 5.95 -11.28 -5.24
N GLY A 23 6.18 -11.95 -6.36
CA GLY A 23 5.43 -13.15 -6.74
C GLY A 23 5.49 -14.24 -5.68
N ILE A 24 6.68 -14.53 -5.16
CA ILE A 24 6.88 -15.49 -4.06
C ILE A 24 6.14 -15.03 -2.80
N LEU A 25 6.26 -13.76 -2.42
CA LEU A 25 5.56 -13.21 -1.25
C LEU A 25 4.04 -13.30 -1.37
N PHE A 26 3.48 -13.03 -2.55
CA PHE A 26 2.04 -13.20 -2.82
C PHE A 26 1.62 -14.66 -2.79
N ILE A 27 2.42 -15.57 -3.35
CA ILE A 27 2.17 -17.01 -3.28
C ILE A 27 2.17 -17.47 -1.82
N ILE A 28 3.16 -17.06 -1.03
CA ILE A 28 3.22 -17.35 0.41
C ILE A 28 1.97 -16.81 1.13
N ALA A 29 1.57 -15.58 0.85
CA ALA A 29 0.38 -14.97 1.45
C ALA A 29 -0.91 -15.73 1.12
N ILE A 30 -1.05 -16.19 -0.13
CA ILE A 30 -2.21 -16.99 -0.56
C ILE A 30 -2.17 -18.38 0.08
N LEU A 31 -1.02 -19.03 0.07
CA LEU A 31 -0.84 -20.39 0.59
C LEU A 31 -0.69 -20.45 2.11
N ALA A 32 -0.59 -19.31 2.82
CA ALA A 32 -0.37 -19.24 4.25
C ALA A 32 -1.26 -20.21 5.07
N PRO A 33 -2.57 -20.36 4.81
CA PRO A 33 -3.41 -21.29 5.57
C PRO A 33 -2.99 -22.76 5.45
N TRP A 34 -2.26 -23.13 4.40
CA TRP A 34 -1.84 -24.52 4.16
C TRP A 34 -0.37 -24.79 4.50
N ILE A 35 0.49 -23.73 4.49
CA ILE A 35 1.93 -23.88 4.70
C ILE A 35 2.38 -23.53 6.12
N THR A 36 1.51 -22.93 6.93
CA THR A 36 1.86 -22.60 8.32
C THR A 36 2.04 -23.87 9.15
N PRO A 37 3.19 -24.05 9.84
CA PRO A 37 3.45 -25.26 10.59
C PRO A 37 2.55 -25.43 11.83
N ASN A 38 2.06 -24.31 12.37
CA ASN A 38 1.19 -24.29 13.55
C ASN A 38 0.04 -23.29 13.33
N ASP A 39 -1.05 -23.44 14.07
CA ASP A 39 -2.12 -22.44 14.09
C ASP A 39 -1.56 -21.09 14.58
N PRO A 40 -1.67 -20.00 13.78
CA PRO A 40 -1.09 -18.70 14.12
C PRO A 40 -1.79 -17.98 15.28
N VAL A 41 -2.97 -18.45 15.70
CA VAL A 41 -3.76 -17.82 16.78
C VAL A 41 -3.87 -18.68 18.04
N ALA A 42 -3.46 -19.95 17.98
CA ALA A 42 -3.54 -20.88 19.12
C ALA A 42 -2.62 -20.44 20.25
N VAL A 43 -3.22 -20.04 21.38
CA VAL A 43 -2.49 -19.61 22.59
C VAL A 43 -2.12 -20.83 23.43
N ASN A 44 -0.83 -20.94 23.82
CA ASN A 44 -0.36 -21.95 24.75
C ASN A 44 0.76 -21.39 25.63
N LEU A 45 0.41 -20.96 26.82
CA LEU A 45 1.33 -20.33 27.78
C LEU A 45 2.48 -21.23 28.24
N ALA A 46 2.36 -22.57 28.11
CA ALA A 46 3.46 -23.49 28.37
C ALA A 46 4.65 -23.28 27.40
N TYR A 47 4.40 -22.73 26.22
CA TYR A 47 5.41 -22.43 25.22
C TYR A 47 5.75 -20.94 25.12
N LYS A 48 5.44 -20.16 26.16
CA LYS A 48 5.72 -18.71 26.19
C LYS A 48 7.20 -18.40 25.99
N LEU A 49 7.53 -17.54 25.02
CA LEU A 49 8.88 -17.02 24.74
C LEU A 49 9.95 -18.11 24.57
N GLN A 50 9.58 -19.23 23.97
CA GLN A 50 10.55 -20.30 23.69
C GLN A 50 11.46 -19.91 22.52
N PRO A 51 12.75 -20.28 22.60
CA PRO A 51 13.70 -20.07 21.51
C PRO A 51 13.34 -20.90 20.27
N PRO A 52 13.96 -20.59 19.11
CA PRO A 52 13.78 -21.37 17.89
C PRO A 52 14.03 -22.87 18.10
N SER A 53 13.12 -23.70 17.55
CA SER A 53 13.18 -25.16 17.61
C SER A 53 12.54 -25.77 16.34
N TRP A 54 12.67 -27.09 16.15
CA TRP A 54 12.03 -27.76 15.02
C TRP A 54 10.51 -27.59 14.98
N ASN A 55 9.86 -27.54 16.14
CA ASN A 55 8.41 -27.32 16.24
C ASN A 55 8.04 -25.83 16.08
N PHE A 56 8.95 -24.93 16.43
CA PHE A 56 8.78 -23.47 16.35
C PHE A 56 10.02 -22.84 15.71
N PRO A 57 10.16 -22.83 14.36
CA PRO A 57 11.41 -22.46 13.68
C PRO A 57 11.92 -21.03 13.99
N LEU A 58 11.02 -20.07 14.29
CA LEU A 58 11.36 -18.73 14.76
C LEU A 58 10.99 -18.51 16.23
N GLY A 59 10.86 -19.58 17.00
CA GLY A 59 10.42 -19.51 18.40
C GLY A 59 8.95 -19.12 18.54
N THR A 60 8.58 -18.75 19.76
CA THR A 60 7.21 -18.39 20.12
C THR A 60 7.12 -17.00 20.71
N ASP A 61 5.93 -16.41 20.66
CA ASP A 61 5.66 -15.10 21.24
C ASP A 61 5.30 -15.16 22.74
N HIS A 62 4.89 -14.04 23.29
CA HIS A 62 4.52 -13.87 24.68
C HIS A 62 3.27 -14.65 25.11
N LEU A 63 2.48 -15.16 24.16
CA LEU A 63 1.33 -16.04 24.37
C LEU A 63 1.61 -17.49 23.97
N GLY A 64 2.86 -17.82 23.58
CA GLY A 64 3.26 -19.15 23.14
C GLY A 64 2.80 -19.50 21.71
N ARG A 65 2.44 -18.50 20.89
CA ARG A 65 2.06 -18.69 19.49
C ARG A 65 3.30 -18.74 18.60
N CYS A 66 3.28 -19.56 17.55
CA CYS A 66 4.41 -19.73 16.63
C CYS A 66 4.70 -18.45 15.82
N ASN A 67 5.88 -17.87 15.96
CA ASN A 67 6.29 -16.66 15.25
C ASN A 67 6.29 -16.85 13.74
N LEU A 68 6.83 -17.97 13.21
CA LEU A 68 6.86 -18.24 11.78
C LEU A 68 5.44 -18.31 11.20
N SER A 69 4.54 -19.06 11.84
CA SER A 69 3.13 -19.14 11.39
C SER A 69 2.47 -17.77 11.37
N ARG A 70 2.72 -16.95 12.38
CA ARG A 70 2.18 -15.58 12.47
C ARG A 70 2.74 -14.67 11.38
N ILE A 71 4.03 -14.78 11.03
CA ILE A 71 4.63 -13.98 9.95
C ILE A 71 4.06 -14.37 8.60
N LEU A 72 3.96 -15.66 8.32
CA LEU A 72 3.41 -16.16 7.04
C LEU A 72 1.93 -15.78 6.89
N TYR A 73 1.14 -15.97 7.94
CA TYR A 73 -0.27 -15.59 7.93
C TYR A 73 -0.46 -14.06 7.93
N GLY A 74 0.43 -13.35 8.66
CA GLY A 74 0.48 -11.89 8.67
C GLY A 74 0.73 -11.30 7.29
N ALA A 75 1.53 -11.95 6.44
CA ALA A 75 1.72 -11.55 5.05
C ALA A 75 0.37 -11.47 4.30
N ARG A 76 -0.49 -12.48 4.47
CA ARG A 76 -1.83 -12.49 3.85
C ARG A 76 -2.69 -11.31 4.31
N ILE A 77 -2.65 -11.01 5.60
CA ILE A 77 -3.45 -9.94 6.21
C ILE A 77 -2.90 -8.58 5.78
N SER A 78 -1.60 -8.32 5.99
CA SER A 78 -0.96 -7.03 5.69
C SER A 78 -1.01 -6.69 4.21
N LEU A 79 -0.65 -7.62 3.32
CA LEU A 79 -0.69 -7.41 1.87
C LEU A 79 -2.13 -7.30 1.35
N GLY A 80 -3.04 -8.14 1.84
CA GLY A 80 -4.43 -8.15 1.41
C GLY A 80 -5.13 -6.81 1.68
N PHE A 81 -4.96 -6.26 2.87
CA PHE A 81 -5.56 -4.98 3.23
C PHE A 81 -4.86 -3.79 2.58
N ALA A 82 -3.53 -3.84 2.42
CA ALA A 82 -2.81 -2.81 1.66
C ALA A 82 -3.31 -2.72 0.22
N ILE A 83 -3.51 -3.87 -0.46
CA ILE A 83 -4.09 -3.92 -1.80
C ILE A 83 -5.51 -3.36 -1.82
N LEU A 84 -6.34 -3.74 -0.85
CA LEU A 84 -7.72 -3.28 -0.77
C LEU A 84 -7.79 -1.75 -0.65
N ILE A 85 -7.02 -1.16 0.27
CA ILE A 85 -6.96 0.29 0.48
C ILE A 85 -6.42 0.98 -0.77
N PHE A 86 -5.32 0.49 -1.32
CA PHE A 86 -4.70 1.06 -2.50
C PHE A 86 -5.66 1.06 -3.70
N ILE A 87 -6.23 -0.09 -4.06
CA ILE A 87 -7.13 -0.20 -5.23
C ILE A 87 -8.37 0.65 -5.04
N SER A 88 -8.96 0.65 -3.84
CA SER A 88 -10.18 1.42 -3.58
C SER A 88 -9.92 2.92 -3.65
N SER A 89 -8.86 3.42 -2.99
CA SER A 89 -8.47 4.83 -3.01
C SER A 89 -8.10 5.29 -4.42
N LEU A 90 -7.37 4.46 -5.15
CA LEU A 90 -6.98 4.70 -6.53
C LEU A 90 -8.20 4.78 -7.46
N ALA A 91 -9.16 3.86 -7.33
CA ALA A 91 -10.37 3.84 -8.16
C ALA A 91 -11.22 5.09 -7.93
N ILE A 92 -11.44 5.47 -6.66
CA ILE A 92 -12.16 6.69 -6.30
C ILE A 92 -11.42 7.92 -6.87
N GLY A 93 -10.12 8.01 -6.64
CA GLY A 93 -9.28 9.10 -7.12
C GLY A 93 -9.26 9.21 -8.65
N LEU A 94 -9.17 8.07 -9.36
CA LEU A 94 -9.20 8.02 -10.82
C LEU A 94 -10.51 8.59 -11.36
N ILE A 95 -11.65 8.14 -10.84
CA ILE A 95 -12.97 8.58 -11.29
C ILE A 95 -13.14 10.08 -11.01
N ILE A 96 -12.93 10.51 -9.78
CA ILE A 96 -13.15 11.89 -9.37
C ILE A 96 -12.13 12.83 -10.04
N GLY A 97 -10.86 12.47 -10.05
CA GLY A 97 -9.80 13.32 -10.61
C GLY A 97 -9.90 13.48 -12.12
N THR A 98 -10.11 12.38 -12.87
CA THR A 98 -10.27 12.46 -14.33
C THR A 98 -11.53 13.21 -14.72
N PHE A 99 -12.64 13.00 -14.04
CA PHE A 99 -13.89 13.71 -14.28
C PHE A 99 -13.74 15.22 -14.00
N SER A 100 -13.17 15.57 -12.85
CA SER A 100 -12.90 16.93 -12.42
C SER A 100 -12.01 17.67 -13.44
N GLY A 101 -10.85 17.09 -13.77
CA GLY A 101 -9.90 17.69 -14.71
C GLY A 101 -10.45 17.86 -16.14
N TYR A 102 -11.22 16.87 -16.61
CA TYR A 102 -11.81 16.97 -17.95
C TYR A 102 -12.96 17.99 -18.02
N LYS A 103 -13.91 17.96 -17.06
CA LYS A 103 -15.06 18.86 -17.03
C LYS A 103 -14.65 20.30 -16.77
N GLY A 104 -13.77 20.52 -15.78
CA GLY A 104 -13.35 21.86 -15.36
C GLY A 104 -14.48 22.66 -14.71
N GLY A 105 -14.30 24.00 -14.67
CA GLY A 105 -15.30 24.94 -14.17
C GLY A 105 -15.59 24.78 -12.68
N TRP A 106 -16.81 25.06 -12.28
CA TRP A 106 -17.22 25.07 -10.86
C TRP A 106 -17.07 23.70 -10.17
N VAL A 107 -17.37 22.61 -10.90
CA VAL A 107 -17.23 21.25 -10.35
C VAL A 107 -15.79 20.95 -9.97
N ASP A 108 -14.86 21.30 -10.84
CA ASP A 108 -13.42 21.15 -10.57
C ASP A 108 -13.00 22.00 -9.37
N HIS A 109 -13.43 23.25 -9.31
CA HIS A 109 -13.11 24.15 -8.19
C HIS A 109 -13.60 23.60 -6.85
N VAL A 110 -14.85 23.14 -6.75
CA VAL A 110 -15.40 22.60 -5.49
C VAL A 110 -14.69 21.33 -5.06
N LEU A 111 -14.52 20.36 -5.98
CA LEU A 111 -13.85 19.09 -5.67
C LEU A 111 -12.40 19.33 -5.24
N MET A 112 -11.67 20.20 -5.93
CA MET A 112 -10.27 20.48 -5.58
C MET A 112 -10.15 21.27 -4.28
N ARG A 113 -11.07 22.19 -3.97
CA ARG A 113 -11.08 22.86 -2.66
C ARG A 113 -11.30 21.89 -1.51
N PHE A 114 -12.15 20.88 -1.71
CA PHE A 114 -12.29 19.81 -0.74
C PHE A 114 -10.99 19.01 -0.60
N CYS A 115 -10.36 18.65 -1.73
CA CYS A 115 -9.07 17.98 -1.71
C CYS A 115 -8.00 18.83 -1.01
N ASP A 116 -7.95 20.14 -1.27
CA ASP A 116 -7.01 21.06 -0.62
C ASP A 116 -7.22 21.10 0.89
N ALA A 117 -8.47 21.15 1.36
CA ALA A 117 -8.81 21.13 2.76
C ALA A 117 -8.35 19.84 3.46
N VAL A 118 -8.56 18.69 2.84
CA VAL A 118 -8.09 17.40 3.39
C VAL A 118 -6.57 17.34 3.41
N MET A 119 -5.90 17.77 2.33
CA MET A 119 -4.43 17.74 2.23
C MET A 119 -3.72 18.83 3.09
N ALA A 120 -4.46 19.79 3.63
CA ALA A 120 -3.90 20.76 4.58
C ALA A 120 -3.51 20.12 5.92
N PHE A 121 -4.04 18.94 6.23
CA PHE A 121 -3.71 18.19 7.42
C PHE A 121 -2.74 17.04 7.09
N PRO A 122 -1.81 16.70 7.98
CA PRO A 122 -1.04 15.46 7.88
C PRO A 122 -1.98 14.26 7.83
N SER A 123 -1.83 13.40 6.80
CA SER A 123 -2.73 12.26 6.57
C SER A 123 -2.87 11.35 7.79
N LEU A 124 -1.76 11.07 8.47
CA LEU A 124 -1.75 10.27 9.69
C LEU A 124 -2.65 10.86 10.80
N ILE A 125 -2.63 12.19 10.98
CA ILE A 125 -3.44 12.86 12.00
C ILE A 125 -4.93 12.76 11.64
N LEU A 126 -5.28 12.93 10.36
CA LEU A 126 -6.67 12.76 9.92
C LEU A 126 -7.16 11.33 10.13
N VAL A 127 -6.34 10.34 9.77
CA VAL A 127 -6.69 8.92 9.97
C VAL A 127 -6.87 8.62 11.45
N LEU A 128 -5.96 9.10 12.32
CA LEU A 128 -6.08 8.97 13.78
C LEU A 128 -7.38 9.61 14.31
N GLY A 129 -7.70 10.80 13.82
CA GLY A 129 -8.95 11.49 14.20
C GLY A 129 -10.19 10.71 13.79
N LEU A 130 -10.23 10.17 12.56
CA LEU A 130 -11.34 9.35 12.08
C LEU A 130 -11.47 8.04 12.87
N VAL A 131 -10.36 7.35 13.14
CA VAL A 131 -10.37 6.13 13.95
C VAL A 131 -10.75 6.44 15.40
N GLY A 132 -10.38 7.61 15.92
CA GLY A 132 -10.84 8.08 17.23
C GLY A 132 -12.36 8.24 17.32
N ILE A 133 -13.02 8.65 16.22
CA ILE A 133 -14.48 8.78 16.12
C ILE A 133 -15.17 7.43 15.91
N PHE A 134 -14.65 6.61 15.00
CA PHE A 134 -15.26 5.32 14.61
C PHE A 134 -14.91 4.17 15.59
N GLY A 135 -13.96 4.38 16.47
CA GLY A 135 -13.39 3.34 17.34
C GLY A 135 -12.21 2.61 16.72
N PRO A 136 -11.41 1.89 17.53
CA PRO A 136 -10.30 1.07 17.04
C PRO A 136 -10.82 -0.18 16.34
N GLY A 137 -10.09 -0.63 15.33
CA GLY A 137 -10.40 -1.85 14.61
C GLY A 137 -10.00 -1.78 13.15
N LEU A 138 -9.85 -2.95 12.55
CA LEU A 138 -9.38 -3.09 11.18
C LEU A 138 -10.28 -2.37 10.16
N SER A 139 -11.60 -2.59 10.26
CA SER A 139 -12.57 -1.98 9.33
C SER A 139 -12.55 -0.46 9.39
N GLN A 140 -12.41 0.09 10.60
CA GLN A 140 -12.35 1.53 10.84
C GLN A 140 -11.08 2.15 10.26
N VAL A 141 -9.94 1.48 10.44
CA VAL A 141 -8.65 1.91 9.84
C VAL A 141 -8.72 1.86 8.31
N ILE A 142 -9.25 0.78 7.73
CA ILE A 142 -9.41 0.67 6.28
C ILE A 142 -10.27 1.81 5.75
N LEU A 143 -11.44 2.04 6.35
CA LEU A 143 -12.33 3.13 5.94
C LEU A 143 -11.67 4.50 6.08
N ALA A 144 -10.99 4.76 7.19
CA ALA A 144 -10.29 6.02 7.43
C ALA A 144 -9.18 6.27 6.40
N LEU A 145 -8.34 5.25 6.12
CA LEU A 145 -7.30 5.34 5.10
C LEU A 145 -7.89 5.56 3.70
N MET A 146 -8.95 4.84 3.35
CA MET A 146 -9.64 5.04 2.06
C MET A 146 -10.21 6.46 1.93
N LEU A 147 -10.82 7.00 2.99
CA LEU A 147 -11.41 8.35 2.99
C LEU A 147 -10.36 9.47 2.89
N VAL A 148 -9.12 9.21 3.29
CA VAL A 148 -8.05 10.21 3.24
C VAL A 148 -7.20 10.07 1.98
N GLN A 149 -6.83 8.85 1.59
CA GLN A 149 -5.84 8.64 0.51
C GLN A 149 -6.37 8.92 -0.90
N TRP A 150 -7.68 8.72 -1.18
CA TRP A 150 -8.22 8.97 -2.53
C TRP A 150 -8.01 10.40 -3.01
N VAL A 151 -7.90 11.35 -2.09
CA VAL A 151 -7.73 12.78 -2.39
C VAL A 151 -6.40 13.04 -3.12
N TYR A 152 -5.33 12.37 -2.68
CA TYR A 152 -4.03 12.43 -3.34
C TYR A 152 -4.11 11.93 -4.78
N TYR A 153 -4.73 10.76 -4.98
CA TYR A 153 -4.92 10.20 -6.32
C TYR A 153 -5.82 11.06 -7.20
N ALA A 154 -6.89 11.64 -6.63
CA ALA A 154 -7.77 12.53 -7.38
C ALA A 154 -7.03 13.75 -7.93
N ARG A 155 -6.17 14.39 -7.12
CA ARG A 155 -5.34 15.52 -7.56
C ARG A 155 -4.35 15.11 -8.65
N MET A 156 -3.71 13.97 -8.50
CA MET A 156 -2.78 13.43 -9.48
C MET A 156 -3.47 13.17 -10.82
N PHE A 157 -4.59 12.46 -10.81
CA PHE A 157 -5.35 12.14 -12.04
C PHE A 157 -5.97 13.36 -12.69
N ARG A 158 -6.37 14.35 -11.89
CA ARG A 158 -6.79 15.65 -12.42
C ARG A 158 -5.66 16.31 -13.22
N GLY A 159 -4.45 16.35 -12.67
CA GLY A 159 -3.29 16.92 -13.37
C GLY A 159 -3.02 16.24 -14.72
N MET A 160 -3.07 14.90 -14.73
CA MET A 160 -2.91 14.12 -15.95
C MET A 160 -4.04 14.38 -16.94
N ALA A 161 -5.30 14.44 -16.49
CA ALA A 161 -6.45 14.71 -17.34
C ALA A 161 -6.39 16.11 -17.98
N LEU A 162 -5.93 17.12 -17.24
CA LEU A 162 -5.73 18.49 -17.77
C LEU A 162 -4.66 18.48 -18.88
N SER A 163 -3.51 17.85 -18.65
CA SER A 163 -2.45 17.73 -19.65
C SER A 163 -2.91 16.99 -20.92
N LEU A 164 -3.67 15.91 -20.77
CA LEU A 164 -4.21 15.15 -21.89
C LEU A 164 -5.29 15.94 -22.67
N LYS A 165 -6.08 16.75 -21.98
CA LYS A 165 -7.14 17.58 -22.58
C LYS A 165 -6.60 18.57 -23.62
N GLU A 166 -5.36 19.00 -23.48
CA GLU A 166 -4.68 19.92 -24.41
C GLU A 166 -4.08 19.20 -25.64
N GLN A 167 -4.09 17.87 -25.67
CA GLN A 167 -3.54 17.09 -26.79
C GLN A 167 -4.46 17.11 -28.00
N ASN A 168 -3.88 17.17 -29.21
CA ASN A 168 -4.60 17.33 -30.50
C ASN A 168 -5.66 16.24 -30.75
N PHE A 169 -5.53 15.05 -30.21
CA PHE A 169 -6.52 13.98 -30.41
C PHE A 169 -7.86 14.24 -29.67
N ILE A 170 -7.88 15.07 -28.62
CA ILE A 170 -9.11 15.42 -27.91
C ILE A 170 -10.02 16.34 -28.73
N PRO A 171 -9.55 17.48 -29.29
CA PRO A 171 -10.33 18.27 -30.27
C PRO A 171 -10.80 17.43 -31.45
N ALA A 172 -9.96 16.58 -32.01
CA ALA A 172 -10.33 15.68 -33.10
C ALA A 172 -11.49 14.76 -32.75
N ALA A 173 -11.46 14.14 -31.57
CA ALA A 173 -12.55 13.30 -31.08
C ALA A 173 -13.86 14.07 -30.86
N LYS A 174 -13.79 15.34 -30.41
CA LYS A 174 -14.96 16.22 -30.28
C LYS A 174 -15.58 16.55 -31.61
N ILE A 175 -14.76 16.92 -32.62
CA ILE A 175 -15.20 17.22 -34.00
C ILE A 175 -15.88 15.98 -34.60
N SER A 176 -15.37 14.78 -34.33
CA SER A 176 -15.96 13.50 -34.73
C SER A 176 -17.25 13.12 -33.98
N GLY A 177 -17.82 14.04 -33.17
CA GLY A 177 -19.08 13.80 -32.45
C GLY A 177 -19.01 12.90 -31.22
N SER A 178 -17.80 12.62 -30.69
CA SER A 178 -17.67 11.80 -29.49
C SER A 178 -18.21 12.52 -28.24
N SER A 179 -19.05 11.83 -27.45
CA SER A 179 -19.54 12.35 -26.18
C SER A 179 -18.42 12.48 -25.14
N GLN A 180 -18.60 13.34 -24.14
CA GLN A 180 -17.63 13.56 -23.07
C GLN A 180 -17.21 12.24 -22.36
N TRP A 181 -18.18 11.39 -22.06
CA TRP A 181 -17.93 10.08 -21.45
C TRP A 181 -17.12 9.16 -22.36
N LYS A 182 -17.38 9.17 -23.65
CA LYS A 182 -16.62 8.39 -24.62
C LYS A 182 -15.18 8.86 -24.73
N ILE A 183 -14.95 10.18 -24.66
CA ILE A 183 -13.60 10.76 -24.62
C ILE A 183 -12.86 10.37 -23.35
N ILE A 184 -13.49 10.48 -22.17
CA ILE A 184 -12.88 10.08 -20.90
C ILE A 184 -12.50 8.59 -20.95
N LYS A 185 -13.46 7.73 -21.30
CA LYS A 185 -13.27 6.27 -21.26
C LYS A 185 -12.25 5.79 -22.30
N ASN A 186 -12.30 6.29 -23.52
CA ASN A 186 -11.53 5.74 -24.64
C ASN A 186 -10.21 6.48 -24.90
N HIS A 187 -10.06 7.72 -24.41
CA HIS A 187 -8.88 8.53 -24.69
C HIS A 187 -8.13 8.99 -23.43
N ILE A 188 -8.83 9.38 -22.35
CA ILE A 188 -8.15 9.86 -21.13
C ILE A 188 -7.69 8.69 -20.29
N ILE A 189 -8.61 7.82 -19.83
CA ILE A 189 -8.28 6.71 -18.94
C ILE A 189 -7.17 5.80 -19.50
N PRO A 190 -7.20 5.34 -20.78
CA PRO A 190 -6.13 4.48 -21.30
C PRO A 190 -4.76 5.15 -21.33
N ASN A 191 -4.70 6.48 -21.51
CA ASN A 191 -3.43 7.22 -21.50
C ASN A 191 -2.91 7.55 -20.09
N VAL A 192 -3.77 7.47 -19.08
CA VAL A 192 -3.40 7.63 -17.67
C VAL A 192 -2.89 6.32 -17.06
N LEU A 193 -3.34 5.16 -17.58
CA LEU A 193 -2.98 3.84 -17.02
C LEU A 193 -1.46 3.52 -17.00
N PRO A 194 -0.65 3.79 -18.04
CA PRO A 194 0.77 3.45 -18.01
C PRO A 194 1.55 4.15 -16.89
N PRO A 195 1.45 5.49 -16.70
CA PRO A 195 2.04 6.14 -15.52
C PRO A 195 1.55 5.58 -14.19
N LEU A 196 0.27 5.14 -14.14
CA LEU A 196 -0.35 4.60 -12.93
C LEU A 196 0.32 3.30 -12.46
N VAL A 197 0.73 2.42 -13.38
CA VAL A 197 1.42 1.17 -13.01
C VAL A 197 2.72 1.47 -12.27
N VAL A 198 3.49 2.45 -12.77
CA VAL A 198 4.75 2.86 -12.13
C VAL A 198 4.50 3.45 -10.73
N MET A 199 3.55 4.37 -10.64
CA MET A 199 3.24 5.02 -9.37
C MET A 199 2.61 4.02 -8.38
N GLY A 200 1.76 3.12 -8.89
CA GLY A 200 1.09 2.11 -8.07
C GLY A 200 2.07 1.19 -7.34
N THR A 201 3.22 0.85 -7.94
CA THR A 201 4.24 0.07 -7.24
C THR A 201 4.85 0.83 -6.07
N LEU A 202 5.08 2.14 -6.19
CA LEU A 202 5.60 2.97 -5.11
C LEU A 202 4.55 3.16 -3.99
N GLU A 203 3.32 3.40 -4.38
CA GLU A 203 2.19 3.64 -3.45
C GLU A 203 1.81 2.39 -2.64
N MET A 204 2.03 1.18 -3.20
CA MET A 204 1.84 -0.06 -2.43
C MET A 204 2.75 -0.13 -1.21
N GLY A 205 3.99 0.36 -1.31
CA GLY A 205 4.90 0.45 -0.16
C GLY A 205 4.34 1.37 0.94
N TRP A 206 3.76 2.51 0.56
CA TRP A 206 3.12 3.43 1.49
C TRP A 206 1.86 2.84 2.13
N ALA A 207 1.02 2.16 1.38
CA ALA A 207 -0.19 1.52 1.91
C ALA A 207 0.13 0.48 3.00
N ILE A 208 1.19 -0.33 2.80
CA ILE A 208 1.65 -1.28 3.82
C ILE A 208 2.17 -0.56 5.06
N MET A 209 2.93 0.52 4.88
CA MET A 209 3.46 1.32 5.96
C MET A 209 2.34 1.97 6.79
N ASP A 210 1.32 2.54 6.15
CA ASP A 210 0.20 3.19 6.83
C ASP A 210 -0.63 2.20 7.66
N ILE A 211 -0.97 1.03 7.12
CA ILE A 211 -1.65 -0.03 7.88
C ILE A 211 -0.82 -0.47 9.08
N SER A 212 0.47 -0.75 8.84
CA SER A 212 1.36 -1.21 9.89
C SER A 212 1.57 -0.16 10.97
N ALA A 213 1.62 1.13 10.61
CA ALA A 213 1.70 2.24 11.56
C ALA A 213 0.43 2.33 12.43
N MET A 214 -0.77 2.21 11.83
CA MET A 214 -2.02 2.21 12.59
C MET A 214 -2.11 1.02 13.54
N SER A 215 -1.73 -0.18 13.08
CA SER A 215 -1.70 -1.39 13.90
C SER A 215 -0.64 -1.29 15.01
N PHE A 216 0.54 -0.72 14.71
CA PHE A 216 1.57 -0.44 15.71
C PHE A 216 1.11 0.51 16.82
N LEU A 217 0.27 1.49 16.48
CA LEU A 217 -0.36 2.37 17.46
C LEU A 217 -1.49 1.70 18.27
N GLY A 218 -1.83 0.44 17.95
CA GLY A 218 -2.88 -0.32 18.62
C GLY A 218 -4.28 -0.02 18.13
N LEU A 219 -4.41 0.72 17.03
CA LEU A 219 -5.71 1.14 16.47
C LEU A 219 -6.19 0.25 15.31
N GLY A 220 -5.27 -0.52 14.71
CA GLY A 220 -5.55 -1.39 13.56
C GLY A 220 -6.06 -2.77 13.94
N VAL A 221 -5.38 -3.78 13.43
CA VAL A 221 -5.73 -5.18 13.68
C VAL A 221 -5.58 -5.52 15.15
N GLN A 222 -6.62 -6.12 15.71
CA GLN A 222 -6.63 -6.55 17.10
C GLN A 222 -6.22 -8.02 17.25
N SER A 223 -5.57 -8.33 18.39
CA SER A 223 -5.28 -9.72 18.76
C SER A 223 -6.59 -10.54 18.81
N PRO A 224 -6.59 -11.82 18.39
CA PRO A 224 -5.42 -12.67 18.13
C PRO A 224 -4.92 -12.65 16.69
N THR A 225 -5.56 -11.91 15.78
CA THR A 225 -5.26 -11.91 14.32
C THR A 225 -3.82 -11.47 14.07
N PRO A 226 -2.99 -12.28 13.37
CA PRO A 226 -1.63 -11.89 13.05
C PRO A 226 -1.63 -10.86 11.92
N GLU A 227 -1.02 -9.70 12.17
CA GLU A 227 -0.71 -8.65 11.20
C GLU A 227 0.65 -8.06 11.61
N TRP A 228 1.50 -7.72 10.64
CA TRP A 228 2.89 -7.37 10.94
C TRP A 228 3.05 -6.16 11.86
N GLY A 229 2.25 -5.09 11.67
CA GLY A 229 2.27 -3.93 12.55
C GLY A 229 1.75 -4.23 13.95
N ALA A 230 0.68 -5.05 14.07
CA ALA A 230 0.16 -5.53 15.34
C ALA A 230 1.17 -6.43 16.06
N MET A 231 1.90 -7.27 15.34
CA MET A 231 2.98 -8.09 15.93
C MET A 231 4.11 -7.22 16.48
N ILE A 232 4.49 -6.13 15.82
CA ILE A 232 5.47 -5.17 16.35
C ILE A 232 4.91 -4.49 17.60
N HIS A 233 3.63 -4.12 17.61
CA HIS A 233 2.97 -3.55 18.78
C HIS A 233 3.01 -4.49 19.99
N GLU A 234 2.66 -5.77 19.79
CA GLU A 234 2.71 -6.80 20.83
C GLU A 234 4.15 -7.03 21.33
N GLY A 235 5.13 -7.05 20.43
CA GLY A 235 6.55 -7.25 20.74
C GLY A 235 7.22 -6.08 21.46
N LYS A 236 6.66 -4.87 21.40
CA LYS A 236 7.23 -3.63 21.95
C LYS A 236 7.57 -3.75 23.44
N SER A 237 6.76 -4.44 24.24
CA SER A 237 6.99 -4.63 25.67
C SER A 237 8.17 -5.56 25.97
N TYR A 238 8.62 -6.32 24.99
CA TYR A 238 9.70 -7.31 25.09
C TYR A 238 10.99 -6.88 24.37
N ILE A 239 11.10 -5.62 23.97
CA ILE A 239 12.23 -5.11 23.16
C ILE A 239 13.60 -5.34 23.83
N ARG A 240 13.66 -5.39 25.17
CA ARG A 240 14.90 -5.60 25.93
C ARG A 240 15.24 -7.07 26.15
N THR A 241 14.30 -7.98 26.02
CA THR A 241 14.45 -9.39 26.33
C THR A 241 14.34 -10.29 25.10
N ASN A 242 13.44 -9.95 24.17
CA ASN A 242 13.12 -10.74 22.98
C ASN A 242 12.92 -9.82 21.79
N LEU A 243 14.00 -9.16 21.34
CA LEU A 243 13.99 -8.21 20.24
C LEU A 243 13.45 -8.82 18.93
N GLU A 244 13.65 -10.12 18.75
CA GLU A 244 13.20 -10.89 17.58
C GLU A 244 11.70 -10.79 17.34
N LEU A 245 10.87 -10.59 18.36
CA LEU A 245 9.41 -10.41 18.23
C LEU A 245 9.04 -9.17 17.40
N MET A 246 9.90 -8.16 17.38
CA MET A 246 9.73 -6.96 16.57
C MET A 246 10.53 -7.06 15.25
N LEU A 247 11.71 -7.67 15.29
CA LEU A 247 12.60 -7.76 14.12
C LEU A 247 11.97 -8.57 12.99
N TYR A 248 11.40 -9.73 13.28
CA TYR A 248 10.83 -10.58 12.24
C TYR A 248 9.71 -9.91 11.44
N PRO A 249 8.65 -9.35 12.04
CA PRO A 249 7.64 -8.62 11.29
C PRO A 249 8.19 -7.33 10.68
N GLY A 250 9.10 -6.62 11.36
CA GLY A 250 9.75 -5.42 10.83
C GLY A 250 10.56 -5.69 9.56
N LEU A 251 11.34 -6.78 9.53
CA LEU A 251 12.09 -7.21 8.36
C LEU A 251 11.14 -7.63 7.21
N SER A 252 10.01 -8.24 7.53
CA SER A 252 8.99 -8.60 6.54
C SER A 252 8.39 -7.36 5.87
N ILE A 253 8.03 -6.34 6.66
CA ILE A 253 7.55 -5.04 6.15
C ILE A 253 8.64 -4.39 5.28
N MET A 254 9.87 -4.31 5.79
CA MET A 254 11.01 -3.71 5.09
C MET A 254 11.26 -4.41 3.74
N LEU A 255 11.26 -5.73 3.70
CA LEU A 255 11.47 -6.51 2.47
C LEU A 255 10.44 -6.14 1.41
N VAL A 256 9.17 -6.08 1.78
CA VAL A 256 8.08 -5.76 0.85
C VAL A 256 8.20 -4.32 0.35
N ILE A 257 8.39 -3.34 1.26
CA ILE A 257 8.50 -1.92 0.91
C ILE A 257 9.70 -1.69 -0.01
N VAL A 258 10.87 -2.22 0.33
CA VAL A 258 12.08 -2.08 -0.49
C VAL A 258 11.88 -2.70 -1.87
N THR A 259 11.26 -3.89 -1.94
CA THR A 259 11.04 -4.56 -3.22
C THR A 259 10.07 -3.78 -4.11
N PHE A 260 8.96 -3.25 -3.56
CA PHE A 260 8.03 -2.40 -4.31
C PHE A 260 8.69 -1.09 -4.77
N ASN A 261 9.48 -0.44 -3.93
CA ASN A 261 10.18 0.80 -4.30
C ASN A 261 11.21 0.56 -5.41
N LEU A 262 12.03 -0.49 -5.31
CA LEU A 262 13.00 -0.86 -6.34
C LEU A 262 12.32 -1.20 -7.67
N LEU A 263 11.20 -1.93 -7.62
CA LEU A 263 10.41 -2.25 -8.80
C LEU A 263 9.83 -0.99 -9.44
N GLY A 264 9.25 -0.10 -8.65
CA GLY A 264 8.67 1.17 -9.12
C GLY A 264 9.72 2.07 -9.76
N GLU A 265 10.91 2.17 -9.17
CA GLU A 265 12.01 2.97 -9.72
C GLU A 265 12.52 2.39 -11.05
N ALA A 266 12.72 1.08 -11.13
CA ALA A 266 13.14 0.40 -12.36
C ALA A 266 12.09 0.51 -13.48
N LEU A 267 10.80 0.42 -13.15
CA LEU A 267 9.72 0.65 -14.10
C LEU A 267 9.66 2.11 -14.57
N SER A 268 9.86 3.08 -13.67
CA SER A 268 9.91 4.51 -13.99
C SER A 268 11.01 4.83 -14.98
N GLU A 269 12.20 4.26 -14.80
CA GLU A 269 13.30 4.42 -15.75
C GLU A 269 12.99 3.78 -17.12
N ARG A 270 12.44 2.58 -17.13
CA ARG A 270 12.12 1.84 -18.36
C ARG A 270 11.06 2.52 -19.21
N TYR A 271 10.00 3.06 -18.56
CA TYR A 271 8.90 3.73 -19.27
C TYR A 271 9.12 5.23 -19.46
N GLY A 272 10.28 5.76 -19.06
CA GLY A 272 10.61 7.18 -19.25
C GLY A 272 9.68 8.12 -18.46
N VAL A 273 9.01 7.61 -17.42
CA VAL A 273 8.18 8.40 -16.53
C VAL A 273 9.11 9.18 -15.60
N LYS A 274 9.68 10.29 -16.09
CA LYS A 274 10.49 11.16 -15.24
C LYS A 274 9.61 11.69 -14.11
N ARG A 275 10.10 11.57 -12.86
CA ARG A 275 9.56 12.32 -11.72
C ARG A 275 9.59 13.81 -12.08
N ARG A 276 8.47 14.35 -12.56
CA ARG A 276 8.19 15.78 -12.62
C ARG A 276 7.39 16.13 -11.36
N PHE A 277 8.06 16.05 -10.21
CA PHE A 277 7.55 16.57 -8.95
C PHE A 277 8.62 17.44 -8.30
#